data_2553ee44d777edeca2acb7080bd66a51
#
_entry.id   2553ee44d777edeca2acb7080bd66a51
#
_cell.length_a   1.000
_cell.length_b   1.000
_cell.length_c   1.000
_cell.angle_alpha   90.00
_cell.angle_beta   90.00
_cell.angle_gamma   90.00
#
_symmetry.space_group_name_H-M   'P 1'
#
loop_
_entity.id
_entity.type
_entity.pdbx_description
1 polymer ?
#
loop_
_entity_poly.entity_id
_entity_poly.type
_entity_poly.pdbx_seq_one_letter_code
_entity_poly.pdbx_strand_id
1 'polypeptide(L)'
;MACNSIASAIPVLEGLLVGLDQAYWEANSLDRKDFFYDLISALHAELAELGKLSVQDHDLVYEPVTEEFRAARSKLGRLLKLIDEFALRSTTAARLDQLINEAMVLMGRAAL
;
A
#
# COMPACT_ATOMS: atom_id res chain seq x y z
N MET A 1 -9.70 11.14 16.11
CA MET A 1 -8.27 10.82 16.01
C MET A 1 -7.79 11.04 14.60
N ALA A 2 -6.67 11.68 14.45
CA ALA A 2 -6.13 12.04 13.15
C ALA A 2 -5.50 10.87 12.38
N CYS A 3 -5.39 9.70 12.99
CA CYS A 3 -4.68 8.57 12.38
C CYS A 3 -5.37 8.03 11.12
N ASN A 4 -6.60 8.43 10.85
CA ASN A 4 -7.35 8.01 9.67
C ASN A 4 -7.52 9.13 8.65
N SER A 5 -6.86 10.26 8.86
CA SER A 5 -6.96 11.37 7.93
C SER A 5 -6.09 11.12 6.69
N ILE A 6 -6.36 11.88 5.63
CA ILE A 6 -5.53 11.82 4.42
C ILE A 6 -4.09 12.18 4.77
N ALA A 7 -3.89 13.19 5.62
CA ALA A 7 -2.54 13.59 6.03
C ALA A 7 -1.79 12.45 6.72
N SER A 8 -2.49 11.65 7.54
CA SER A 8 -1.83 10.52 8.22
C SER A 8 -1.70 9.30 7.32
N ALA A 9 -2.55 9.18 6.30
CA ALA A 9 -2.47 8.06 5.36
C ALA A 9 -1.27 8.15 4.42
N ILE A 10 -0.93 9.37 3.98
CA ILE A 10 0.13 9.55 3.00
C ILE A 10 1.46 8.92 3.43
N PRO A 11 1.97 9.16 4.65
CA PRO A 11 3.22 8.52 5.06
C PRO A 11 3.15 6.99 5.09
N VAL A 12 2.00 6.42 5.45
CA VAL A 12 1.82 4.97 5.45
C VAL A 12 1.92 4.44 4.03
N LEU A 13 1.23 5.09 3.10
CA LEU A 13 1.24 4.66 1.70
C LEU A 13 2.61 4.86 1.05
N GLU A 14 3.31 5.94 1.39
CA GLU A 14 4.67 6.14 0.89
C GLU A 14 5.63 5.09 1.42
N GLY A 15 5.50 4.74 2.70
CA GLY A 15 6.31 3.68 3.30
C GLY A 15 6.03 2.34 2.64
N LEU A 16 4.76 2.05 2.38
CA LEU A 16 4.36 0.83 1.69
C LEU A 16 4.98 0.78 0.28
N LEU A 17 4.99 1.90 -0.42
CA LEU A 17 5.59 1.98 -1.75
C LEU A 17 7.07 1.63 -1.70
N VAL A 18 7.81 2.17 -0.72
CA VAL A 18 9.23 1.85 -0.55
C VAL A 18 9.41 0.35 -0.29
N GLY A 19 8.59 -0.23 0.59
CA GLY A 19 8.66 -1.66 0.89
C GLY A 19 8.37 -2.53 -0.31
N LEU A 20 7.36 -2.17 -1.10
CA LEU A 20 7.02 -2.91 -2.32
C LEU A 20 8.13 -2.80 -3.36
N ASP A 21 8.76 -1.63 -3.47
CA ASP A 21 9.88 -1.45 -4.39
C ASP A 21 11.05 -2.35 -4.01
N GLN A 22 11.36 -2.44 -2.71
CA GLN A 22 12.40 -3.35 -2.24
C GLN A 22 12.05 -4.79 -2.55
N ALA A 23 10.79 -5.19 -2.34
CA ALA A 23 10.33 -6.54 -2.63
C ALA A 23 10.43 -6.85 -4.13
N TYR A 24 10.13 -5.88 -4.98
CA TYR A 24 10.26 -6.03 -6.42
C TYR A 24 11.69 -6.44 -6.80
N TRP A 25 12.67 -5.73 -6.25
CA TRP A 25 14.08 -6.02 -6.56
C TRP A 25 14.56 -7.32 -5.95
N GLU A 26 13.95 -7.78 -4.88
CA GLU A 26 14.30 -9.05 -4.24
C GLU A 26 13.58 -10.24 -4.88
N ALA A 27 12.53 -9.99 -5.66
CA ALA A 27 11.75 -11.06 -6.28
C ALA A 27 12.61 -11.85 -7.28
N ASN A 28 12.46 -13.18 -7.25
CA ASN A 28 13.30 -14.07 -8.02
C ASN A 28 12.60 -14.69 -9.23
N SER A 29 11.40 -14.23 -9.56
CA SER A 29 10.67 -14.69 -10.73
C SER A 29 9.93 -13.53 -11.37
N LEU A 30 9.67 -13.67 -12.65
CA LEU A 30 8.95 -12.63 -13.40
C LEU A 30 7.53 -12.48 -12.87
N ASP A 31 6.86 -13.57 -12.53
CA ASP A 31 5.51 -13.52 -12.00
C ASP A 31 5.45 -12.74 -10.69
N ARG A 32 6.44 -12.92 -9.82
CA ARG A 32 6.49 -12.18 -8.55
C ARG A 32 6.80 -10.72 -8.77
N LYS A 33 7.70 -10.42 -9.72
CA LYS A 33 7.98 -9.03 -10.08
C LYS A 33 6.73 -8.34 -10.62
N ASP A 34 5.97 -9.02 -11.47
CA ASP A 34 4.74 -8.47 -12.01
C ASP A 34 3.71 -8.22 -10.92
N PHE A 35 3.62 -9.13 -9.96
CA PHE A 35 2.73 -8.97 -8.81
C PHE A 35 3.05 -7.69 -8.04
N PHE A 36 4.33 -7.49 -7.72
CA PHE A 36 4.73 -6.28 -7.00
C PHE A 36 4.59 -5.04 -7.85
N TYR A 37 4.87 -5.14 -9.14
CA TYR A 37 4.75 -4.00 -10.05
C TYR A 37 3.30 -3.51 -10.11
N ASP A 38 2.34 -4.43 -10.16
CA ASP A 38 0.92 -4.05 -10.18
C ASP A 38 0.54 -3.27 -8.93
N LEU A 39 1.02 -3.71 -7.77
CA LEU A 39 0.78 -3.01 -6.51
C LEU A 39 1.45 -1.64 -6.49
N ILE A 40 2.68 -1.57 -6.97
CA ILE A 40 3.43 -0.31 -7.04
C ILE A 40 2.69 0.68 -7.94
N SER A 41 2.22 0.23 -9.10
CA SER A 41 1.49 1.09 -10.04
C SER A 41 0.20 1.63 -9.44
N ALA A 42 -0.55 0.76 -8.75
CA ALA A 42 -1.79 1.18 -8.11
C ALA A 42 -1.52 2.22 -7.01
N LEU A 43 -0.44 2.02 -6.27
CA LEU A 43 -0.07 2.92 -5.18
C LEU A 43 0.41 4.28 -5.72
N HIS A 44 1.16 4.27 -6.81
CA HIS A 44 1.55 5.52 -7.47
C HIS A 44 0.33 6.31 -7.93
N ALA A 45 -0.66 5.63 -8.50
CA ALA A 45 -1.88 6.29 -8.94
C ALA A 45 -2.61 6.94 -7.76
N GLU A 46 -2.69 6.21 -6.64
CA GLU A 46 -3.35 6.73 -5.45
C GLU A 46 -2.61 7.96 -4.89
N LEU A 47 -1.30 7.85 -4.74
CA LEU A 47 -0.51 8.97 -4.21
C LEU A 47 -0.57 10.20 -5.12
N ALA A 48 -0.60 9.98 -6.44
CA ALA A 48 -0.72 11.08 -7.38
C ALA A 48 -2.03 11.85 -7.19
N GLU A 49 -3.13 11.13 -6.98
CA GLU A 49 -4.42 11.78 -6.76
C GLU A 49 -4.48 12.48 -5.41
N LEU A 50 -3.92 11.86 -4.36
CA LEU A 50 -3.86 12.51 -3.07
C LEU A 50 -3.03 13.79 -3.10
N GLY A 51 -1.98 13.82 -3.92
CA GLY A 51 -1.13 14.99 -4.07
C GLY A 51 -1.83 16.17 -4.73
N LYS A 52 -2.95 15.94 -5.40
CA LYS A 52 -3.73 17.01 -6.04
C LYS A 52 -4.69 17.69 -5.08
N LEU A 53 -4.92 17.10 -3.92
CA LEU A 53 -5.87 17.66 -2.97
C LEU A 53 -5.29 18.89 -2.27
N SER A 54 -6.17 19.81 -1.89
CA SER A 54 -5.74 20.99 -1.15
C SER A 54 -5.35 20.61 0.29
N VAL A 55 -4.57 21.48 0.91
CA VAL A 55 -4.16 21.27 2.30
C VAL A 55 -5.37 21.12 3.22
N GLN A 56 -6.44 21.85 2.92
CA GLN A 56 -7.66 21.82 3.73
C GLN A 56 -8.31 20.44 3.71
N ASP A 57 -8.20 19.74 2.58
CA ASP A 57 -8.81 18.43 2.43
C ASP A 57 -8.02 17.33 3.14
N HIS A 58 -6.80 17.60 3.57
CA HIS A 58 -5.97 16.60 4.23
C HIS A 58 -6.49 16.20 5.62
N ASP A 59 -7.38 16.96 6.19
CA ASP A 59 -8.01 16.61 7.46
C ASP A 59 -9.18 15.64 7.30
N LEU A 60 -9.63 15.41 6.08
CA LEU A 60 -10.72 14.49 5.81
C LEU A 60 -10.28 13.06 6.08
N VAL A 61 -11.25 12.22 6.42
CA VAL A 61 -11.01 10.79 6.60
C VAL A 61 -10.55 10.19 5.28
N TYR A 62 -9.50 9.38 5.33
CA TYR A 62 -8.97 8.75 4.15
C TYR A 62 -9.89 7.63 3.64
N GLU A 63 -10.13 7.65 2.35
CA GLU A 63 -10.73 6.54 1.61
C GLU A 63 -9.96 6.42 0.30
N PRO A 64 -9.79 5.21 -0.24
CA PRO A 64 -9.13 5.07 -1.55
C PRO A 64 -9.84 5.91 -2.59
N VAL A 65 -9.06 6.72 -3.32
CA VAL A 65 -9.62 7.65 -4.30
C VAL A 65 -9.52 7.12 -5.73
N THR A 66 -8.69 6.10 -5.97
CA THR A 66 -8.55 5.49 -7.29
C THR A 66 -9.15 4.09 -7.30
N GLU A 67 -9.69 3.70 -8.46
CA GLU A 67 -10.16 2.32 -8.65
C GLU A 67 -9.01 1.34 -8.58
N GLU A 68 -7.85 1.74 -9.11
CA GLU A 68 -6.68 0.87 -9.12
C GLU A 68 -6.27 0.46 -7.70
N PHE A 69 -6.22 1.43 -6.78
CA PHE A 69 -5.83 1.13 -5.41
C PHE A 69 -6.94 0.38 -4.68
N ARG A 70 -8.19 0.73 -4.93
CA ARG A 70 -9.32 0.02 -4.34
C ARG A 70 -9.29 -1.45 -4.76
N ALA A 71 -9.01 -1.72 -6.04
CA ALA A 71 -8.91 -3.08 -6.54
C ALA A 71 -7.67 -3.81 -6.00
N ALA A 72 -6.63 -3.09 -5.62
CA ALA A 72 -5.40 -3.70 -5.11
C ALA A 72 -5.55 -4.27 -3.71
N ARG A 73 -6.65 -3.94 -3.00
CA ARG A 73 -6.84 -4.38 -1.63
C ARG A 73 -6.74 -5.90 -1.47
N SER A 74 -7.34 -6.65 -2.39
CA SER A 74 -7.31 -8.12 -2.31
C SER A 74 -5.90 -8.66 -2.53
N LYS A 75 -5.12 -8.03 -3.41
CA LYS A 75 -3.72 -8.42 -3.62
C LYS A 75 -2.87 -8.14 -2.39
N LEU A 76 -3.09 -7.01 -1.74
CA LEU A 76 -2.38 -6.69 -0.50
C LEU A 76 -2.69 -7.71 0.59
N GLY A 77 -3.95 -8.09 0.72
CA GLY A 77 -4.35 -9.10 1.69
C GLY A 77 -3.72 -10.45 1.40
N ARG A 78 -3.63 -10.82 0.12
CA ARG A 78 -3.01 -12.08 -0.29
C ARG A 78 -1.50 -12.04 -0.02
N LEU A 79 -0.85 -10.92 -0.32
CA LEU A 79 0.57 -10.77 -0.03
C LEU A 79 0.84 -10.94 1.46
N LEU A 80 0.01 -10.33 2.30
CA LEU A 80 0.17 -10.43 3.74
C LEU A 80 0.10 -11.88 4.22
N LYS A 81 -0.84 -12.65 3.68
CA LYS A 81 -1.01 -14.05 4.06
C LYS A 81 0.12 -14.94 3.57
N LEU A 82 0.71 -14.62 2.43
CA LEU A 82 1.69 -15.47 1.75
C LEU A 82 3.08 -14.88 1.77
N ILE A 83 3.33 -13.93 2.67
CA ILE A 83 4.57 -13.16 2.64
C ILE A 83 5.81 -14.04 2.75
N ASP A 84 5.73 -15.12 3.53
CA ASP A 84 6.86 -16.03 3.71
C ASP A 84 7.20 -16.78 2.42
N GLU A 85 6.21 -16.96 1.55
CA GLU A 85 6.42 -17.70 0.30
C GLU A 85 7.10 -16.87 -0.77
N PHE A 86 7.19 -15.55 -0.56
CA PHE A 86 7.84 -14.65 -1.53
C PHE A 86 9.36 -14.60 -1.37
N ALA A 87 9.90 -15.30 -0.37
CA ALA A 87 11.34 -15.43 -0.14
C ALA A 87 12.07 -14.09 -0.03
N LEU A 88 11.42 -13.12 0.59
CA LEU A 88 11.99 -11.79 0.79
C LEU A 88 12.97 -11.80 1.97
N ARG A 89 13.84 -10.78 2.00
CA ARG A 89 14.67 -10.57 3.17
C ARG A 89 13.80 -10.35 4.39
N SER A 90 14.25 -10.81 5.56
CA SER A 90 13.45 -10.71 6.78
C SER A 90 13.07 -9.26 7.11
N THR A 91 13.98 -8.31 6.86
CA THR A 91 13.69 -6.89 7.11
C THR A 91 12.63 -6.36 6.16
N THR A 92 12.67 -6.76 4.88
CA THR A 92 11.67 -6.37 3.90
C THR A 92 10.32 -6.98 4.24
N ALA A 93 10.31 -8.27 4.57
CA ALA A 93 9.07 -8.96 4.93
C ALA A 93 8.43 -8.34 6.17
N ALA A 94 9.22 -8.02 7.20
CA ALA A 94 8.70 -7.42 8.42
C ALA A 94 8.13 -6.02 8.16
N ARG A 95 8.80 -5.23 7.32
CA ARG A 95 8.32 -3.90 6.95
C ARG A 95 7.01 -3.99 6.19
N LEU A 96 6.94 -4.90 5.21
CA LEU A 96 5.71 -5.09 4.44
C LEU A 96 4.57 -5.57 5.33
N ASP A 97 4.84 -6.51 6.22
CA ASP A 97 3.82 -7.01 7.14
C ASP A 97 3.22 -5.85 7.93
N GLN A 98 4.06 -5.00 8.50
CA GLN A 98 3.61 -3.86 9.28
C GLN A 98 2.83 -2.86 8.43
N LEU A 99 3.39 -2.47 7.28
CA LEU A 99 2.79 -1.41 6.46
C LEU A 99 1.54 -1.86 5.74
N ILE A 100 1.47 -3.13 5.31
CA ILE A 100 0.24 -3.66 4.73
C ILE A 100 -0.87 -3.68 5.78
N ASN A 101 -0.55 -4.10 7.00
CA ASN A 101 -1.55 -4.08 8.08
C ASN A 101 -2.08 -2.67 8.32
N GLU A 102 -1.19 -1.67 8.35
CA GLU A 102 -1.61 -0.28 8.53
C GLU A 102 -2.46 0.19 7.35
N ALA A 103 -2.06 -0.14 6.13
CA ALA A 103 -2.81 0.25 4.94
C ALA A 103 -4.18 -0.43 4.92
N MET A 104 -4.24 -1.71 5.30
CA MET A 104 -5.51 -2.45 5.34
C MET A 104 -6.48 -1.84 6.34
N VAL A 105 -5.98 -1.35 7.47
CA VAL A 105 -6.84 -0.64 8.42
C VAL A 105 -7.43 0.61 7.77
N LEU A 106 -6.62 1.37 7.06
CA LEU A 106 -7.10 2.57 6.36
C LEU A 106 -8.13 2.22 5.29
N MET A 107 -7.85 1.20 4.48
CA MET A 107 -8.73 0.78 3.40
C MET A 107 -9.96 0.04 3.92
N GLY A 108 -9.79 -0.69 4.99
CA GLY A 108 -10.87 -1.47 5.58
C GLY A 108 -12.01 -0.60 6.08
N ARG A 109 -11.68 0.57 6.59
CA ARG A 109 -12.72 1.52 7.00
C ARG A 109 -13.59 1.93 5.82
N ALA A 110 -12.95 2.18 4.69
CA ALA A 110 -13.68 2.56 3.49
C ALA A 110 -14.51 1.40 2.96
N ALA A 111 -14.07 0.15 3.19
CA ALA A 111 -14.77 -1.04 2.72
C ALA A 111 -16.00 -1.37 3.59
N LEU A 112 -16.02 -0.87 4.80
CA LEU A 112 -17.16 -1.10 5.68
C LEU A 112 -18.27 -0.12 5.41
#